data_42b7030e0f04a02110496d5d9cc6ca13
#
_entry.id   42b7030e0f04a02110496d5d9cc6ca13
#
_cell.length_a   1.000
_cell.length_b   1.000
_cell.length_c   1.000
_cell.angle_alpha   90.00
_cell.angle_beta   90.00
_cell.angle_gamma   90.00
#
_symmetry.space_group_name_H-M   'P 1'
#
loop_
_entity.id
_entity.type
_entity.pdbx_description
1 polymer ?
#
loop_
_entity_poly.entity_id
_entity_poly.type
_entity_poly.pdbx_seq_one_letter_code
_entity_poly.pdbx_strand_id
1 'polypeptide(L)'
;MAKHGQTMVVKFYKMNKTTFNISKMDCSSEEQLIRLKLQGVGSIKSLHFDIPNRKLEVFHSGDNDVIFQTIDSLKLDTKIIAKEALPDDFLISEERDEKKLFFWVFGINFSFFVIELIAGLLANSMGLVADSLDMLADALVFGISLFVVGKALSKKKVVAKISGYLQLTLAIAGLFEVIRRFLGYEHIPDYKTMIIVASFTFIGNALSLYLLQKAKTKDEVHIKAGKIFLANDVLISIGVIIAGILVLLLSSKLPDLIVGSLVFVIVARGAFRILQLAK
;
A
#
# COMPACT_ATOMS: atom_id res chain seq x y z
N MET A 1 4.34 -35.96 -37.47
CA MET A 1 4.54 -35.12 -36.25
C MET A 1 3.33 -34.23 -36.09
N ALA A 2 2.39 -34.64 -35.25
CA ALA A 2 1.13 -33.91 -35.00
C ALA A 2 1.31 -33.01 -33.81
N LYS A 3 1.13 -31.69 -34.01
CA LYS A 3 1.07 -30.69 -32.94
C LYS A 3 -0.27 -30.83 -32.21
N HIS A 4 -0.25 -31.27 -30.97
CA HIS A 4 -1.39 -31.20 -30.07
C HIS A 4 -1.67 -29.74 -29.75
N GLY A 5 -2.68 -29.18 -30.40
CA GLY A 5 -3.33 -27.94 -29.96
C GLY A 5 -4.16 -28.23 -28.71
N GLN A 6 -3.71 -27.81 -27.55
CA GLN A 6 -4.55 -27.74 -26.36
C GLN A 6 -5.59 -26.66 -26.58
N THR A 7 -6.79 -27.08 -26.95
CA THR A 7 -7.98 -26.24 -26.99
C THR A 7 -8.34 -25.90 -25.54
N MET A 8 -8.07 -24.66 -25.14
CA MET A 8 -8.47 -24.14 -23.83
C MET A 8 -10.00 -24.06 -23.82
N VAL A 9 -10.65 -25.02 -23.16
CA VAL A 9 -12.10 -25.00 -22.95
C VAL A 9 -12.39 -23.88 -21.94
N VAL A 10 -12.75 -22.70 -22.46
CA VAL A 10 -13.25 -21.59 -21.64
C VAL A 10 -14.65 -21.98 -21.21
N LYS A 11 -14.82 -22.43 -19.98
CA LYS A 11 -16.13 -22.61 -19.36
C LYS A 11 -16.72 -21.23 -19.10
N PHE A 12 -17.68 -20.81 -19.89
CA PHE A 12 -18.47 -19.62 -19.63
C PHE A 12 -19.38 -19.89 -18.44
N TYR A 13 -19.13 -19.25 -17.30
CA TYR A 13 -20.04 -19.23 -16.17
C TYR A 13 -20.87 -17.95 -16.27
N LYS A 14 -22.21 -18.11 -16.21
CA LYS A 14 -23.10 -16.96 -16.11
C LYS A 14 -22.76 -16.16 -14.86
N MET A 15 -22.26 -14.95 -15.04
CA MET A 15 -21.84 -14.08 -13.96
C MET A 15 -22.99 -13.20 -13.52
N ASN A 16 -23.15 -13.08 -12.21
CA ASN A 16 -24.11 -12.20 -11.57
C ASN A 16 -23.38 -11.17 -10.71
N LYS A 17 -23.93 -9.96 -10.68
CA LYS A 17 -23.53 -8.91 -9.75
C LYS A 17 -24.66 -8.71 -8.74
N THR A 18 -24.35 -8.85 -7.45
CA THR A 18 -25.28 -8.54 -6.38
C THR A 18 -24.75 -7.38 -5.56
N THR A 19 -25.59 -6.36 -5.41
CA THR A 19 -25.27 -5.19 -4.59
C THR A 19 -25.98 -5.27 -3.26
N PHE A 20 -25.20 -5.20 -2.18
CA PHE A 20 -25.67 -5.17 -0.81
C PHE A 20 -25.54 -3.76 -0.22
N ASN A 21 -26.52 -3.36 0.61
CA ASN A 21 -26.34 -2.28 1.57
C ASN A 21 -26.07 -2.90 2.93
N ILE A 22 -25.02 -2.45 3.61
CA ILE A 22 -24.59 -2.97 4.90
C ILE A 22 -24.51 -1.79 5.86
N SER A 23 -25.62 -1.52 6.56
CA SER A 23 -25.84 -0.28 7.32
C SER A 23 -24.80 -0.01 8.40
N LYS A 24 -24.19 -1.06 8.95
CA LYS A 24 -23.15 -0.95 9.98
C LYS A 24 -21.73 -1.06 9.43
N MET A 25 -21.53 -1.00 8.10
CA MET A 25 -20.22 -0.96 7.48
C MET A 25 -19.77 0.50 7.33
N ASP A 26 -19.10 1.03 8.33
CA ASP A 26 -18.65 2.42 8.39
C ASP A 26 -17.13 2.57 8.49
N CYS A 27 -16.39 1.48 8.62
CA CYS A 27 -14.93 1.51 8.58
C CYS A 27 -14.31 0.27 7.88
N SER A 28 -13.01 0.32 7.67
CA SER A 28 -12.24 -0.76 7.02
C SER A 28 -12.22 -2.07 7.83
N SER A 29 -12.55 -2.04 9.12
CA SER A 29 -12.62 -3.25 9.94
C SER A 29 -13.78 -4.15 9.55
N GLU A 30 -14.96 -3.58 9.27
CA GLU A 30 -16.13 -4.31 8.81
C GLU A 30 -15.91 -4.86 7.39
N GLU A 31 -15.27 -4.08 6.51
CA GLU A 31 -14.86 -4.57 5.20
C GLU A 31 -14.00 -5.83 5.33
N GLN A 32 -12.97 -5.79 6.18
CA GLN A 32 -12.09 -6.94 6.38
C GLN A 32 -12.81 -8.14 6.96
N LEU A 33 -13.74 -7.95 7.92
CA LEU A 33 -14.58 -9.01 8.47
C LEU A 33 -15.42 -9.70 7.39
N ILE A 34 -16.03 -8.89 6.51
CA ILE A 34 -16.84 -9.41 5.40
C ILE A 34 -15.96 -10.16 4.40
N ARG A 35 -14.81 -9.60 3.99
CA ARG A 35 -13.86 -10.27 3.09
C ARG A 35 -13.44 -11.63 3.63
N LEU A 36 -13.13 -11.71 4.93
CA LEU A 36 -12.75 -12.93 5.61
C LEU A 36 -13.86 -14.00 5.58
N LYS A 37 -15.06 -13.57 5.90
CA LYS A 37 -16.21 -14.47 5.97
C LYS A 37 -16.55 -15.03 4.59
N LEU A 38 -16.39 -14.22 3.54
CA LEU A 38 -16.67 -14.58 2.15
C LEU A 38 -15.53 -15.38 1.47
N GLN A 39 -14.32 -15.43 2.03
CA GLN A 39 -13.21 -16.20 1.45
C GLN A 39 -13.49 -17.69 1.26
N GLY A 40 -14.41 -18.28 2.05
CA GLY A 40 -14.82 -19.68 1.92
C GLY A 40 -15.88 -19.95 0.85
N VAL A 41 -16.45 -18.91 0.22
CA VAL A 41 -17.52 -19.03 -0.76
C VAL A 41 -16.93 -19.10 -2.17
N GLY A 42 -16.71 -20.30 -2.69
CA GLY A 42 -16.01 -20.53 -3.97
C GLY A 42 -16.68 -19.98 -5.22
N SER A 43 -17.94 -19.56 -5.15
CA SER A 43 -18.67 -18.93 -6.25
C SER A 43 -18.30 -17.46 -6.47
N ILE A 44 -17.71 -16.80 -5.48
CA ILE A 44 -17.34 -15.38 -5.54
C ILE A 44 -16.07 -15.20 -6.37
N LYS A 45 -16.10 -14.23 -7.28
CA LYS A 45 -15.00 -13.88 -8.16
C LYS A 45 -14.36 -12.55 -7.79
N SER A 46 -15.16 -11.55 -7.39
CA SER A 46 -14.66 -10.24 -6.97
C SER A 46 -15.59 -9.59 -5.96
N LEU A 47 -15.02 -8.73 -5.10
CA LEU A 47 -15.72 -7.94 -4.09
C LEU A 47 -15.32 -6.49 -4.25
N HIS A 48 -16.28 -5.61 -4.44
CA HIS A 48 -16.09 -4.18 -4.53
C HIS A 48 -16.80 -3.47 -3.37
N PHE A 49 -16.04 -2.77 -2.52
CA PHE A 49 -16.56 -2.10 -1.34
C PHE A 49 -16.60 -0.59 -1.54
N ASP A 50 -17.73 0.01 -1.23
CA ASP A 50 -17.93 1.46 -1.13
C ASP A 50 -18.33 1.80 0.31
N ILE A 51 -17.34 1.93 1.18
CA ILE A 51 -17.53 2.18 2.62
C ILE A 51 -18.30 3.48 2.87
N PRO A 52 -17.99 4.62 2.22
CA PRO A 52 -18.73 5.87 2.42
C PRO A 52 -20.23 5.73 2.16
N ASN A 53 -20.62 4.93 1.17
CA ASN A 53 -22.02 4.68 0.81
C ASN A 53 -22.57 3.39 1.42
N ARG A 54 -21.77 2.68 2.24
CA ARG A 54 -22.15 1.43 2.91
C ARG A 54 -22.62 0.35 1.93
N LYS A 55 -21.99 0.29 0.73
CA LYS A 55 -22.33 -0.65 -0.34
C LYS A 55 -21.24 -1.69 -0.52
N LEU A 56 -21.68 -2.92 -0.83
CA LEU A 56 -20.82 -4.02 -1.27
C LEU A 56 -21.39 -4.59 -2.56
N GLU A 57 -20.60 -4.58 -3.63
CA GLU A 57 -20.91 -5.29 -4.86
C GLU A 57 -20.14 -6.61 -4.88
N VAL A 58 -20.87 -7.70 -5.08
CA VAL A 58 -20.33 -9.06 -5.15
C VAL A 58 -20.52 -9.60 -6.55
N PHE A 59 -19.41 -9.93 -7.21
CA PHE A 59 -19.40 -10.60 -8.50
C PHE A 59 -19.24 -12.09 -8.28
N HIS A 60 -20.24 -12.88 -8.70
CA HIS A 60 -20.30 -14.31 -8.39
C HIS A 60 -20.93 -15.13 -9.52
N SER A 61 -20.64 -16.44 -9.53
CA SER A 61 -21.15 -17.41 -10.53
C SER A 61 -22.15 -18.41 -9.95
N GLY A 62 -22.75 -18.13 -8.82
CA GLY A 62 -23.62 -19.10 -8.12
C GLY A 62 -24.77 -18.44 -7.40
N ASP A 63 -25.35 -19.21 -6.46
CA ASP A 63 -26.48 -18.78 -5.68
C ASP A 63 -26.14 -17.63 -4.74
N ASN A 64 -27.00 -16.67 -4.71
CA ASN A 64 -26.93 -15.45 -3.96
C ASN A 64 -27.27 -15.63 -2.48
N ASP A 65 -28.07 -16.67 -2.16
CA ASP A 65 -28.57 -16.90 -0.81
C ASP A 65 -27.43 -17.29 0.16
N VAL A 66 -26.47 -18.08 -0.31
CA VAL A 66 -25.27 -18.43 0.47
C VAL A 66 -24.45 -17.19 0.80
N ILE A 67 -24.29 -16.27 -0.16
CA ILE A 67 -23.55 -15.03 0.03
C ILE A 67 -24.25 -14.15 1.04
N PHE A 68 -25.58 -13.96 0.87
CA PHE A 68 -26.38 -13.17 1.79
C PHE A 68 -26.33 -13.71 3.22
N GLN A 69 -26.58 -15.01 3.42
CA GLN A 69 -26.55 -15.64 4.75
C GLN A 69 -25.17 -15.50 5.41
N THR A 70 -24.10 -15.63 4.61
CA THR A 70 -22.73 -15.48 5.12
C THR A 70 -22.47 -14.07 5.64
N ILE A 71 -22.90 -13.04 4.90
CA ILE A 71 -22.73 -11.64 5.33
C ILE A 71 -23.67 -11.33 6.51
N ASP A 72 -24.92 -11.78 6.47
CA ASP A 72 -25.91 -11.52 7.50
C ASP A 72 -25.52 -12.14 8.86
N SER A 73 -24.79 -13.27 8.84
CA SER A 73 -24.24 -13.89 10.04
C SER A 73 -23.34 -12.97 10.85
N LEU A 74 -22.81 -11.89 10.25
CA LEU A 74 -21.99 -10.87 10.92
C LEU A 74 -22.83 -9.83 11.67
N LYS A 75 -24.17 -9.85 11.52
CA LYS A 75 -25.12 -8.94 12.17
C LYS A 75 -24.84 -7.44 11.88
N LEU A 76 -24.40 -7.17 10.64
CA LEU A 76 -24.08 -5.82 10.18
C LEU A 76 -25.26 -5.10 9.52
N ASP A 77 -26.49 -5.61 9.67
CA ASP A 77 -27.73 -5.10 9.05
C ASP A 77 -27.62 -5.04 7.53
N THR A 78 -27.59 -6.22 6.90
CA THR A 78 -27.34 -6.43 5.48
C THR A 78 -28.65 -6.51 4.70
N LYS A 79 -28.75 -5.77 3.59
CA LYS A 79 -29.90 -5.79 2.68
C LYS A 79 -29.42 -5.89 1.24
N ILE A 80 -30.09 -6.68 0.41
CA ILE A 80 -29.85 -6.73 -1.03
C ILE A 80 -30.56 -5.52 -1.66
N ILE A 81 -29.81 -4.71 -2.43
CA ILE A 81 -30.35 -3.55 -3.14
C ILE A 81 -30.64 -3.87 -4.60
N ALA A 82 -29.74 -4.62 -5.26
CA ALA A 82 -29.85 -4.95 -6.68
C ALA A 82 -29.25 -6.31 -6.98
N LYS A 83 -29.80 -6.97 -8.01
CA LYS A 83 -29.27 -8.19 -8.63
C LYS A 83 -29.26 -7.98 -10.13
N GLU A 84 -28.09 -8.10 -10.74
CA GLU A 84 -27.87 -7.88 -12.15
C GLU A 84 -27.18 -9.11 -12.75
N ALA A 85 -27.72 -9.64 -13.87
CA ALA A 85 -27.01 -10.63 -14.66
C ALA A 85 -26.03 -9.91 -15.58
N LEU A 86 -24.78 -10.33 -15.56
CA LEU A 86 -23.75 -9.74 -16.42
C LEU A 86 -23.71 -10.46 -17.78
N PRO A 87 -23.29 -9.77 -18.86
CA PRO A 87 -23.08 -10.40 -20.16
C PRO A 87 -22.07 -11.55 -20.10
N ASP A 88 -22.23 -12.56 -20.95
CA ASP A 88 -21.37 -13.75 -20.96
C ASP A 88 -19.90 -13.46 -21.33
N ASP A 89 -19.61 -12.29 -21.88
CA ASP A 89 -18.28 -11.79 -22.22
C ASP A 89 -17.69 -10.82 -21.17
N PHE A 90 -18.34 -10.70 -20.00
CA PHE A 90 -17.82 -9.89 -18.91
C PHE A 90 -16.53 -10.51 -18.35
N LEU A 91 -15.40 -10.04 -18.87
CA LEU A 91 -14.09 -10.49 -18.44
C LEU A 91 -13.72 -9.75 -17.14
N ILE A 92 -13.57 -10.52 -16.05
CA ILE A 92 -12.87 -10.04 -14.85
C ILE A 92 -11.38 -9.98 -15.19
N SER A 93 -10.97 -9.00 -15.98
CA SER A 93 -9.58 -8.78 -16.36
C SER A 93 -8.78 -8.04 -15.29
N GLU A 94 -9.46 -7.53 -14.27
CA GLU A 94 -8.95 -6.52 -13.34
C GLU A 94 -7.95 -7.07 -12.32
N GLU A 95 -8.16 -8.27 -11.80
CA GLU A 95 -7.31 -8.83 -10.72
C GLU A 95 -5.86 -9.11 -11.16
N ARG A 96 -5.65 -9.44 -12.43
CA ARG A 96 -4.32 -9.75 -12.99
C ARG A 96 -3.51 -8.47 -13.28
N ASP A 97 -4.17 -7.42 -13.73
CA ASP A 97 -3.51 -6.15 -14.04
C ASP A 97 -3.18 -5.37 -12.76
N GLU A 98 -4.00 -5.47 -11.74
CA GLU A 98 -3.74 -4.89 -10.42
C GLU A 98 -2.54 -5.53 -9.71
N LYS A 99 -2.45 -6.87 -9.71
CA LYS A 99 -1.28 -7.58 -9.15
C LYS A 99 0.02 -7.16 -9.82
N LYS A 100 0.01 -6.96 -11.15
CA LYS A 100 1.17 -6.45 -11.87
C LYS A 100 1.51 -5.01 -11.45
N LEU A 101 0.49 -4.16 -11.32
CA LEU A 101 0.66 -2.78 -10.89
C LEU A 101 1.28 -2.71 -9.49
N PHE A 102 0.75 -3.46 -8.52
CA PHE A 102 1.32 -3.54 -7.17
C PHE A 102 2.72 -4.11 -7.15
N PHE A 103 3.02 -5.08 -8.00
CA PHE A 103 4.37 -5.61 -8.13
C PHE A 103 5.36 -4.55 -8.64
N TRP A 104 4.95 -3.74 -9.61
CA TRP A 104 5.78 -2.63 -10.10
C TRP A 104 5.99 -1.56 -9.03
N VAL A 105 4.93 -1.16 -8.34
CA VAL A 105 5.02 -0.15 -7.25
C VAL A 105 5.91 -0.67 -6.12
N PHE A 106 5.74 -1.94 -5.71
CA PHE A 106 6.64 -2.59 -4.75
C PHE A 106 8.09 -2.55 -5.20
N GLY A 107 8.36 -2.96 -6.45
CA GLY A 107 9.70 -3.02 -7.02
C GLY A 107 10.37 -1.64 -7.07
N ILE A 108 9.62 -0.60 -7.44
CA ILE A 108 10.10 0.78 -7.48
C ILE A 108 10.45 1.25 -6.06
N ASN A 109 9.51 1.14 -5.10
CA ASN A 109 9.74 1.58 -3.72
C ASN A 109 10.90 0.83 -3.06
N PHE A 110 10.98 -0.50 -3.24
CA PHE A 110 12.09 -1.28 -2.69
C PHE A 110 13.43 -0.91 -3.31
N SER A 111 13.47 -0.63 -4.61
CA SER A 111 14.70 -0.19 -5.28
C SER A 111 15.15 1.18 -4.77
N PHE A 112 14.24 2.12 -4.64
CA PHE A 112 14.54 3.44 -4.09
C PHE A 112 14.95 3.38 -2.61
N PHE A 113 14.29 2.53 -1.81
CA PHE A 113 14.74 2.27 -0.44
C PHE A 113 16.23 1.91 -0.39
N VAL A 114 16.67 0.96 -1.20
CA VAL A 114 18.08 0.52 -1.20
C VAL A 114 19.01 1.65 -1.66
N ILE A 115 18.66 2.35 -2.74
CA ILE A 115 19.46 3.44 -3.30
C ILE A 115 19.60 4.59 -2.28
N GLU A 116 18.49 5.03 -1.71
CA GLU A 116 18.49 6.14 -0.75
C GLU A 116 19.18 5.80 0.56
N LEU A 117 18.98 4.55 1.06
CA LEU A 117 19.66 4.12 2.27
C LEU A 117 21.18 4.19 2.11
N ILE A 118 21.69 3.63 1.02
CA ILE A 118 23.14 3.65 0.72
C ILE A 118 23.62 5.10 0.52
N ALA A 119 22.90 5.86 -0.30
CA ALA A 119 23.27 7.26 -0.57
C ALA A 119 23.22 8.12 0.70
N GLY A 120 22.18 7.95 1.54
CA GLY A 120 22.00 8.67 2.79
C GLY A 120 23.12 8.38 3.81
N LEU A 121 23.54 7.12 3.93
CA LEU A 121 24.66 6.72 4.78
C LEU A 121 25.97 7.30 4.26
N LEU A 122 26.24 7.24 2.96
CA LEU A 122 27.46 7.79 2.36
C LEU A 122 27.52 9.32 2.41
N ALA A 123 26.37 9.98 2.21
CA ALA A 123 26.24 11.44 2.27
C ALA A 123 26.15 12.00 3.70
N ASN A 124 26.09 11.15 4.73
CA ASN A 124 25.78 11.53 6.11
C ASN A 124 24.46 12.29 6.26
N SER A 125 23.47 12.04 5.39
CA SER A 125 22.16 12.69 5.41
C SER A 125 21.12 11.84 6.16
N MET A 126 20.58 12.41 7.25
CA MET A 126 19.48 11.78 7.98
C MET A 126 18.14 11.95 7.28
N GLY A 127 17.99 12.99 6.45
CA GLY A 127 16.83 13.18 5.58
C GLY A 127 16.68 12.02 4.58
N LEU A 128 17.75 11.68 3.84
CA LEU A 128 17.75 10.55 2.91
C LEU A 128 17.54 9.20 3.61
N VAL A 129 18.20 9.00 4.78
CA VAL A 129 18.00 7.77 5.55
C VAL A 129 16.55 7.65 6.03
N ALA A 130 15.93 8.72 6.47
CA ALA A 130 14.54 8.72 6.91
C ALA A 130 13.57 8.49 5.75
N ASP A 131 13.78 9.12 4.58
CA ASP A 131 13.01 8.92 3.35
C ASP A 131 13.10 7.46 2.89
N SER A 132 14.32 6.86 2.91
CA SER A 132 14.48 5.44 2.58
C SER A 132 13.64 4.52 3.48
N LEU A 133 13.53 4.80 4.78
CA LEU A 133 12.71 3.99 5.68
C LEU A 133 11.21 4.17 5.45
N ASP A 134 10.76 5.30 4.95
CA ASP A 134 9.37 5.49 4.52
C ASP A 134 9.08 4.65 3.27
N MET A 135 9.99 4.65 2.29
CA MET A 135 9.89 3.76 1.13
C MET A 135 9.92 2.26 1.48
N LEU A 136 10.70 1.87 2.50
CA LEU A 136 10.63 0.51 3.03
C LEU A 136 9.26 0.21 3.61
N ALA A 137 8.64 1.15 4.32
CA ALA A 137 7.30 1.01 4.87
C ALA A 137 6.28 0.71 3.77
N ASP A 138 6.31 1.50 2.73
CA ASP A 138 5.42 1.36 1.58
C ASP A 138 5.66 0.06 0.83
N ALA A 139 6.92 -0.30 0.58
CA ALA A 139 7.27 -1.59 0.01
C ALA A 139 6.74 -2.76 0.85
N LEU A 140 6.83 -2.69 2.18
CA LEU A 140 6.26 -3.72 3.06
C LEU A 140 4.73 -3.80 2.95
N VAL A 141 4.02 -2.67 2.87
CA VAL A 141 2.56 -2.65 2.70
C VAL A 141 2.16 -3.27 1.36
N PHE A 142 2.78 -2.85 0.26
CA PHE A 142 2.52 -3.42 -1.07
C PHE A 142 2.96 -4.88 -1.16
N GLY A 143 4.10 -5.23 -0.57
CA GLY A 143 4.60 -6.60 -0.51
C GLY A 143 3.67 -7.53 0.27
N ILE A 144 3.19 -7.11 1.45
CA ILE A 144 2.19 -7.87 2.21
C ILE A 144 0.94 -8.06 1.35
N SER A 145 0.46 -7.03 0.68
CA SER A 145 -0.72 -7.13 -0.20
C SER A 145 -0.54 -8.15 -1.32
N LEU A 146 0.66 -8.23 -1.92
CA LEU A 146 0.97 -9.19 -2.99
C LEU A 146 1.17 -10.64 -2.49
N PHE A 147 1.97 -10.82 -1.43
CA PHE A 147 2.39 -12.15 -0.98
C PHE A 147 1.34 -12.85 -0.10
N VAL A 148 0.37 -12.11 0.40
CA VAL A 148 -0.61 -12.61 1.35
C VAL A 148 -1.99 -12.82 0.73
N VAL A 149 -2.21 -12.40 -0.52
CA VAL A 149 -3.40 -12.76 -1.31
C VAL A 149 -3.50 -14.29 -1.36
N GLY A 150 -4.64 -14.84 -0.88
CA GLY A 150 -4.89 -16.28 -0.84
C GLY A 150 -4.34 -17.05 0.37
N LYS A 151 -3.67 -16.40 1.33
CA LYS A 151 -3.16 -17.06 2.56
C LYS A 151 -4.07 -16.82 3.77
N ALA A 152 -4.01 -17.76 4.75
CA ALA A 152 -4.79 -17.67 5.98
C ALA A 152 -4.51 -16.36 6.75
N LEU A 153 -5.56 -15.78 7.36
CA LEU A 153 -5.52 -14.50 8.08
C LEU A 153 -4.44 -14.45 9.16
N SER A 154 -4.23 -15.58 9.87
CA SER A 154 -3.22 -15.67 10.92
C SER A 154 -1.82 -15.33 10.39
N LYS A 155 -1.49 -15.78 9.17
CA LYS A 155 -0.20 -15.47 8.52
C LYS A 155 -0.10 -14.00 8.14
N LYS A 156 -1.21 -13.38 7.72
CA LYS A 156 -1.28 -11.94 7.42
C LYS A 156 -0.95 -11.10 8.65
N LYS A 157 -1.58 -11.41 9.77
CA LYS A 157 -1.34 -10.73 11.05
C LYS A 157 0.10 -10.86 11.52
N VAL A 158 0.71 -12.03 11.38
CA VAL A 158 2.10 -12.27 11.79
C VAL A 158 3.06 -11.43 10.94
N VAL A 159 2.90 -11.43 9.62
CA VAL A 159 3.76 -10.65 8.72
C VAL A 159 3.61 -9.15 9.00
N ALA A 160 2.38 -8.66 9.15
CA ALA A 160 2.12 -7.26 9.51
C ALA A 160 2.75 -6.87 10.87
N LYS A 161 2.69 -7.75 11.88
CA LYS A 161 3.35 -7.52 13.17
C LYS A 161 4.87 -7.41 13.02
N ILE A 162 5.49 -8.35 12.33
CA ILE A 162 6.95 -8.36 12.12
C ILE A 162 7.36 -7.08 11.38
N SER A 163 6.67 -6.72 10.29
CA SER A 163 6.95 -5.50 9.52
C SER A 163 6.79 -4.24 10.36
N GLY A 164 5.69 -4.14 11.13
CA GLY A 164 5.45 -2.98 11.98
C GLY A 164 6.47 -2.82 13.11
N TYR A 165 6.88 -3.92 13.76
CA TYR A 165 7.94 -3.86 14.78
C TYR A 165 9.30 -3.54 14.19
N LEU A 166 9.67 -4.12 13.04
CA LEU A 166 10.91 -3.81 12.34
C LEU A 166 10.98 -2.31 12.03
N GLN A 167 9.95 -1.78 11.38
CA GLN A 167 9.87 -0.38 11.00
C GLN A 167 9.91 0.56 12.21
N LEU A 168 9.17 0.24 13.28
CA LEU A 168 9.18 1.04 14.51
C LEU A 168 10.59 1.08 15.14
N THR A 169 11.27 -0.08 15.20
CA THR A 169 12.63 -0.18 15.74
C THR A 169 13.60 0.68 14.91
N LEU A 170 13.52 0.61 13.57
CA LEU A 170 14.36 1.40 12.68
C LEU A 170 14.09 2.91 12.82
N ALA A 171 12.81 3.31 12.92
CA ALA A 171 12.45 4.71 13.13
C ALA A 171 12.96 5.26 14.47
N ILE A 172 12.85 4.49 15.55
CA ILE A 172 13.38 4.88 16.87
C ILE A 172 14.91 4.97 16.84
N ALA A 173 15.59 4.00 16.22
CA ALA A 173 17.03 4.03 16.05
C ALA A 173 17.49 5.26 15.24
N GLY A 174 16.75 5.59 14.15
CA GLY A 174 16.99 6.78 13.35
C GLY A 174 16.82 8.07 14.15
N LEU A 175 15.75 8.20 14.94
CA LEU A 175 15.55 9.37 15.82
C LEU A 175 16.68 9.49 16.87
N PHE A 176 17.11 8.38 17.44
CA PHE A 176 18.25 8.39 18.37
C PHE A 176 19.52 8.87 17.68
N GLU A 177 19.78 8.41 16.45
CA GLU A 177 20.94 8.85 15.65
C GLU A 177 20.87 10.35 15.30
N VAL A 178 19.67 10.86 14.98
CA VAL A 178 19.46 12.31 14.76
C VAL A 178 19.80 13.11 16.00
N ILE A 179 19.34 12.68 17.19
CA ILE A 179 19.65 13.34 18.47
C ILE A 179 21.17 13.31 18.71
N ARG A 180 21.81 12.16 18.50
CA ARG A 180 23.25 12.01 18.63
C ARG A 180 24.01 12.99 17.73
N ARG A 181 23.60 13.10 16.45
CA ARG A 181 24.20 14.03 15.48
C ARG A 181 23.91 15.50 15.81
N PHE A 182 22.75 15.79 16.38
CA PHE A 182 22.39 17.14 16.80
C PHE A 182 23.32 17.63 17.93
N LEU A 183 23.63 16.77 18.90
CA LEU A 183 24.49 17.08 20.05
C LEU A 183 26.00 16.98 19.74
N GLY A 184 26.37 16.25 18.68
CA GLY A 184 27.78 16.00 18.34
C GLY A 184 28.35 16.93 17.24
N TYR A 185 29.68 16.85 17.07
CA TYR A 185 30.39 17.51 15.97
C TYR A 185 30.44 16.57 14.77
N GLU A 186 29.31 16.42 14.08
CA GLU A 186 29.21 15.62 12.86
C GLU A 186 29.49 16.50 11.62
N HIS A 187 29.94 15.83 10.54
CA HIS A 187 30.16 16.50 9.26
C HIS A 187 28.86 17.03 8.68
N ILE A 188 28.95 18.13 7.92
CA ILE A 188 27.86 18.67 7.12
C ILE A 188 27.52 17.63 6.05
N PRO A 189 26.23 17.28 5.85
CA PRO A 189 25.83 16.33 4.82
C PRO A 189 26.24 16.79 3.41
N ASP A 190 26.50 15.83 2.52
CA ASP A 190 26.74 16.16 1.11
C ASP A 190 25.42 16.55 0.42
N TYR A 191 25.21 17.86 0.32
CA TYR A 191 24.02 18.43 -0.30
C TYR A 191 23.82 18.02 -1.76
N LYS A 192 24.91 17.73 -2.50
CA LYS A 192 24.82 17.31 -3.90
C LYS A 192 24.14 15.95 -3.99
N THR A 193 24.62 15.00 -3.22
CA THR A 193 24.01 13.67 -3.14
C THR A 193 22.57 13.76 -2.65
N MET A 194 22.26 14.58 -1.64
CA MET A 194 20.90 14.81 -1.17
C MET A 194 19.98 15.27 -2.30
N ILE A 195 20.34 16.34 -3.00
CA ILE A 195 19.49 16.92 -4.06
C ILE A 195 19.34 15.94 -5.23
N ILE A 196 20.44 15.33 -5.69
CA ILE A 196 20.39 14.41 -6.84
C ILE A 196 19.53 13.21 -6.53
N VAL A 197 19.78 12.52 -5.43
CA VAL A 197 19.08 11.29 -5.07
C VAL A 197 17.61 11.58 -4.79
N ALA A 198 17.30 12.58 -3.96
CA ALA A 198 15.91 12.96 -3.69
C ALA A 198 15.14 13.45 -4.94
N SER A 199 15.83 14.03 -5.93
CA SER A 199 15.19 14.37 -7.21
C SER A 199 14.85 13.12 -8.04
N PHE A 200 15.69 12.09 -8.02
CA PHE A 200 15.40 10.81 -8.68
C PHE A 200 14.21 10.10 -8.03
N THR A 201 14.17 10.05 -6.71
CA THR A 201 13.05 9.44 -5.98
C THR A 201 11.76 10.22 -6.14
N PHE A 202 11.81 11.56 -6.12
CA PHE A 202 10.68 12.41 -6.45
C PHE A 202 10.07 12.06 -7.81
N ILE A 203 10.91 11.93 -8.86
CA ILE A 203 10.44 11.55 -10.21
C ILE A 203 9.82 10.16 -10.20
N GLY A 204 10.46 9.18 -9.53
CA GLY A 204 9.97 7.81 -9.42
C GLY A 204 8.62 7.73 -8.71
N ASN A 205 8.46 8.45 -7.60
CA ASN A 205 7.22 8.51 -6.82
C ASN A 205 6.10 9.23 -7.59
N ALA A 206 6.43 10.34 -8.26
CA ALA A 206 5.49 11.05 -9.11
C ALA A 206 5.01 10.17 -10.28
N LEU A 207 5.91 9.39 -10.90
CA LEU A 207 5.56 8.43 -11.94
C LEU A 207 4.68 7.30 -11.41
N SER A 208 5.01 6.73 -10.25
CA SER A 208 4.23 5.69 -9.58
C SER A 208 2.83 6.19 -9.24
N LEU A 209 2.73 7.42 -8.70
CA LEU A 209 1.44 8.07 -8.42
C LEU A 209 0.62 8.27 -9.70
N TYR A 210 1.25 8.73 -10.78
CA TYR A 210 0.61 8.90 -12.09
C TYR A 210 0.09 7.56 -12.65
N LEU A 211 0.87 6.48 -12.53
CA LEU A 211 0.45 5.14 -12.95
C LEU A 211 -0.75 4.66 -12.14
N LEU A 212 -0.75 4.86 -10.82
CA LEU A 212 -1.89 4.53 -9.97
C LEU A 212 -3.14 5.37 -10.29
N GLN A 213 -2.96 6.62 -10.69
CA GLN A 213 -4.09 7.47 -11.11
C GLN A 213 -4.75 6.99 -12.41
N LYS A 214 -4.01 6.32 -13.29
CA LYS A 214 -4.51 5.72 -14.54
C LYS A 214 -5.14 4.35 -14.35
N ALA A 215 -5.03 3.72 -13.17
CA ALA A 215 -5.66 2.44 -12.90
C ALA A 215 -7.16 2.50 -13.15
N LYS A 216 -7.71 1.48 -13.82
CA LYS A 216 -9.13 1.42 -14.20
C LYS A 216 -10.06 1.36 -12.99
N THR A 217 -9.59 0.76 -11.89
CA THR A 217 -10.29 0.57 -10.62
C THR A 217 -10.02 1.69 -9.62
N LYS A 218 -10.22 2.94 -10.05
CA LYS A 218 -9.86 4.16 -9.29
C LYS A 218 -10.47 4.26 -7.88
N ASP A 219 -11.57 3.57 -7.65
CA ASP A 219 -12.37 3.68 -6.43
C ASP A 219 -12.09 2.60 -5.38
N GLU A 220 -11.24 1.64 -5.67
CA GLU A 220 -10.88 0.61 -4.70
C GLU A 220 -10.02 1.16 -3.55
N VAL A 221 -10.30 0.70 -2.34
CA VAL A 221 -9.69 1.24 -1.09
C VAL A 221 -8.18 1.13 -1.10
N HIS A 222 -7.62 0.03 -1.63
CA HIS A 222 -6.17 -0.17 -1.70
C HIS A 222 -5.50 0.75 -2.76
N ILE A 223 -6.19 1.07 -3.87
CA ILE A 223 -5.70 2.05 -4.85
C ILE A 223 -5.71 3.46 -4.24
N LYS A 224 -6.78 3.81 -3.50
CA LYS A 224 -6.87 5.10 -2.77
C LYS A 224 -5.78 5.21 -1.71
N ALA A 225 -5.56 4.13 -0.94
CA ALA A 225 -4.49 4.09 0.05
C ALA A 225 -3.11 4.25 -0.61
N GLY A 226 -2.82 3.51 -1.68
CA GLY A 226 -1.57 3.63 -2.44
C GLY A 226 -1.32 5.04 -2.97
N LYS A 227 -2.36 5.73 -3.46
CA LYS A 227 -2.25 7.13 -3.89
C LYS A 227 -1.87 8.08 -2.75
N ILE A 228 -2.41 7.86 -1.55
CA ILE A 228 -2.09 8.67 -0.37
C ILE A 228 -0.63 8.45 0.04
N PHE A 229 -0.16 7.21 0.05
CA PHE A 229 1.23 6.88 0.37
C PHE A 229 2.20 7.54 -0.62
N LEU A 230 2.03 7.31 -1.90
CA LEU A 230 2.88 7.90 -2.94
C LEU A 230 2.81 9.45 -2.99
N ALA A 231 1.69 10.05 -2.62
CA ALA A 231 1.60 11.51 -2.49
C ALA A 231 2.42 12.02 -1.29
N ASN A 232 2.47 11.27 -0.19
CA ASN A 232 3.33 11.59 0.96
C ASN A 232 4.81 11.45 0.58
N ASP A 233 5.23 10.41 -0.14
CA ASP A 233 6.60 10.23 -0.61
C ASP A 233 7.06 11.40 -1.47
N VAL A 234 6.19 11.87 -2.38
CA VAL A 234 6.46 13.07 -3.19
C VAL A 234 6.72 14.29 -2.31
N LEU A 235 5.93 14.48 -1.24
CA LEU A 235 6.12 15.60 -0.30
C LEU A 235 7.40 15.46 0.52
N ILE A 236 7.74 14.25 0.95
CA ILE A 236 8.96 13.98 1.72
C ILE A 236 10.20 14.23 0.85
N SER A 237 10.22 13.70 -0.38
CA SER A 237 11.33 13.93 -1.32
C SER A 237 11.53 15.42 -1.61
N ILE A 238 10.46 16.22 -1.77
CA ILE A 238 10.54 17.68 -1.86
C ILE A 238 11.18 18.27 -0.59
N GLY A 239 10.79 17.79 0.59
CA GLY A 239 11.36 18.20 1.85
C GLY A 239 12.87 17.96 1.93
N VAL A 240 13.34 16.79 1.48
CA VAL A 240 14.78 16.45 1.44
C VAL A 240 15.53 17.30 0.42
N ILE A 241 14.94 17.60 -0.75
CA ILE A 241 15.54 18.53 -1.73
C ILE A 241 15.71 19.92 -1.12
N ILE A 242 14.65 20.45 -0.47
CA ILE A 242 14.71 21.76 0.21
C ILE A 242 15.78 21.75 1.32
N ALA A 243 15.85 20.66 2.12
CA ALA A 243 16.87 20.51 3.13
C ALA A 243 18.27 20.54 2.51
N GLY A 244 18.51 19.84 1.39
CA GLY A 244 19.78 19.86 0.68
C GLY A 244 20.18 21.27 0.20
N ILE A 245 19.22 22.04 -0.34
CA ILE A 245 19.42 23.43 -0.73
C ILE A 245 19.78 24.29 0.50
N LEU A 246 19.07 24.12 1.61
CA LEU A 246 19.34 24.86 2.84
C LEU A 246 20.68 24.46 3.48
N VAL A 247 21.09 23.20 3.40
CA VAL A 247 22.42 22.73 3.81
C VAL A 247 23.51 23.46 3.03
N LEU A 248 23.34 23.61 1.70
CA LEU A 248 24.25 24.38 0.86
C LEU A 248 24.30 25.86 1.27
N LEU A 249 23.13 26.50 1.43
CA LEU A 249 23.07 27.95 1.70
C LEU A 249 23.55 28.32 3.11
N LEU A 250 23.21 27.49 4.10
CA LEU A 250 23.52 27.76 5.52
C LEU A 250 24.83 27.12 5.97
N SER A 251 25.47 26.29 5.14
CA SER A 251 26.64 25.48 5.52
C SER A 251 26.44 24.78 6.87
N SER A 252 25.24 24.21 7.09
CA SER A 252 24.81 23.65 8.37
C SER A 252 24.11 22.31 8.17
N LYS A 253 24.29 21.37 9.10
CA LYS A 253 23.59 20.08 9.15
C LYS A 253 22.15 20.20 9.63
N LEU A 254 21.74 21.31 10.24
CA LEU A 254 20.43 21.46 10.90
C LEU A 254 19.23 21.23 9.97
N PRO A 255 19.18 21.74 8.73
CA PRO A 255 18.05 21.50 7.85
C PRO A 255 17.81 20.01 7.59
N ASP A 256 18.87 19.23 7.34
CA ASP A 256 18.81 17.79 7.15
C ASP A 256 18.31 17.05 8.39
N LEU A 257 18.82 17.40 9.57
CA LEU A 257 18.39 16.78 10.83
C LEU A 257 16.93 17.09 11.18
N ILE A 258 16.46 18.31 10.87
CA ILE A 258 15.05 18.69 11.11
C ILE A 258 14.14 17.88 10.19
N VAL A 259 14.43 17.85 8.89
CA VAL A 259 13.63 17.08 7.93
C VAL A 259 13.67 15.59 8.26
N GLY A 260 14.85 15.02 8.51
CA GLY A 260 14.99 13.63 8.95
C GLY A 260 14.17 13.32 10.21
N SER A 261 14.18 14.19 11.22
CA SER A 261 13.36 14.01 12.43
C SER A 261 11.86 13.94 12.11
N LEU A 262 11.38 14.87 11.29
CA LEU A 262 9.95 14.90 10.90
C LEU A 262 9.56 13.63 10.17
N VAL A 263 10.37 13.17 9.22
CA VAL A 263 10.10 11.94 8.47
C VAL A 263 10.14 10.72 9.39
N PHE A 264 11.12 10.57 10.30
CA PHE A 264 11.13 9.47 11.26
C PHE A 264 9.89 9.42 12.15
N VAL A 265 9.34 10.57 12.54
CA VAL A 265 8.07 10.64 13.29
C VAL A 265 6.90 10.14 12.41
N ILE A 266 6.87 10.49 11.12
CA ILE A 266 5.85 10.00 10.17
C ILE A 266 5.96 8.49 10.04
N VAL A 267 7.18 7.95 9.81
CA VAL A 267 7.45 6.51 9.71
C VAL A 267 7.04 5.76 10.97
N ALA A 268 7.36 6.29 12.15
CA ALA A 268 6.95 5.70 13.42
C ALA A 268 5.41 5.64 13.56
N ARG A 269 4.70 6.70 13.19
CA ARG A 269 3.22 6.71 13.17
C ARG A 269 2.66 5.68 12.19
N GLY A 270 3.27 5.52 11.01
CA GLY A 270 2.93 4.48 10.04
C GLY A 270 3.08 3.07 10.63
N ALA A 271 4.21 2.81 11.29
CA ALA A 271 4.48 1.54 11.97
C ALA A 271 3.43 1.21 13.05
N PHE A 272 3.03 2.20 13.86
CA PHE A 272 1.95 2.02 14.86
C PHE A 272 0.62 1.66 14.19
N ARG A 273 0.25 2.26 13.07
CA ARG A 273 -0.98 1.91 12.32
C ARG A 273 -0.92 0.46 11.83
N ILE A 274 0.22 0.02 11.26
CA ILE A 274 0.41 -1.37 10.82
C ILE A 274 0.24 -2.33 12.00
N LEU A 275 0.81 -2.02 13.17
CA LEU A 275 0.66 -2.84 14.37
C LEU A 275 -0.78 -2.89 14.91
N GLN A 276 -1.54 -1.82 14.78
CA GLN A 276 -2.97 -1.81 15.14
C GLN A 276 -3.81 -2.70 14.23
N LEU A 277 -3.53 -2.71 12.92
CA LEU A 277 -4.20 -3.60 11.96
C LEU A 277 -3.86 -5.09 12.18
N ALA A 278 -2.77 -5.37 12.87
CA ALA A 278 -2.29 -6.73 13.15
C ALA A 278 -2.81 -7.31 14.49
N LYS A 279 -3.58 -6.54 15.25
CA LYS A 279 -4.30 -7.03 16.44
C LYS A 279 -5.56 -7.77 16.04
#